data_84f074fbefc29449e1c87038890ef6e6
#
_entry.id   84f074fbefc29449e1c87038890ef6e6
#
_cell.length_a   1.000
_cell.length_b   1.000
_cell.length_c   1.000
_cell.angle_alpha   90.00
_cell.angle_beta   90.00
_cell.angle_gamma   90.00
#
_symmetry.space_group_name_H-M   'P 1'
#
loop_
_entity.id
_entity.type
_entity.pdbx_description
1 polymer ?
#
loop_
_entity_poly.entity_id
_entity_poly.type
_entity_poly.pdbx_seq_one_letter_code
_entity_poly.pdbx_strand_id
1 'polypeptide(L)'
;MNTTSATMTRAPSRSGIAWKVTLILIPVVTLGMLLWVRNLEVSALRQRTVSSYGTVPAFQLTNQNGQPFGSGQLAGKIWIADFIYTTCPGPCPMISGRMSELQKPLEKSDVHLVSFSVDPEKDTPAALCGYAGKLQAEPGRWDFLTGPKSAIYKLSHDGFKLAVSDGSDAQGLPVHSTRMVLVDRHGQIRGYYDATEPETITKLLADTNHLLREQPK
;
A
#
# COMPACT_ATOMS: atom_id res chain seq x y z
N MET A 1 28.83 36.06 84.63
CA MET A 1 27.61 36.12 83.79
C MET A 1 27.99 35.51 82.42
N ASN A 2 27.71 34.22 82.21
CA ASN A 2 27.98 33.56 80.97
C ASN A 2 26.68 33.43 80.20
N THR A 3 26.56 34.07 79.04
CA THR A 3 25.44 33.86 78.09
C THR A 3 25.89 32.93 77.02
N THR A 4 25.39 31.70 77.08
CA THR A 4 25.61 30.67 76.08
C THR A 4 24.60 30.88 74.93
N SER A 5 25.07 31.30 73.75
CA SER A 5 24.24 31.40 72.53
C SER A 5 24.08 30.01 71.93
N ALA A 6 22.87 29.46 71.95
CA ALA A 6 22.52 28.21 71.28
C ALA A 6 22.26 28.47 69.78
N THR A 7 23.12 27.92 68.88
CA THR A 7 22.95 27.96 67.43
C THR A 7 21.94 26.92 67.05
N MET A 8 20.71 27.31 66.65
CA MET A 8 19.67 26.45 66.11
C MET A 8 20.02 26.11 64.68
N THR A 9 20.50 24.91 64.42
CA THR A 9 20.63 24.34 63.06
C THR A 9 19.25 23.94 62.56
N ARG A 10 18.76 24.69 61.58
CA ARG A 10 17.48 24.45 60.91
C ARG A 10 17.60 23.25 60.01
N ALA A 11 16.92 22.12 60.31
CA ALA A 11 16.85 20.94 59.48
C ALA A 11 16.23 21.27 58.11
N PRO A 12 16.73 20.71 57.00
CA PRO A 12 16.19 21.02 55.66
C PRO A 12 14.75 20.49 55.57
N SER A 13 13.84 21.37 55.13
CA SER A 13 12.42 21.03 55.03
C SER A 13 12.21 19.94 53.99
N ARG A 14 11.64 18.82 54.41
CA ARG A 14 11.30 17.64 53.57
C ARG A 14 10.40 17.98 52.35
N SER A 15 9.71 19.11 52.36
CA SER A 15 8.82 19.58 51.27
C SER A 15 9.56 19.99 49.99
N GLY A 16 10.79 20.49 50.10
CA GLY A 16 11.55 20.92 48.91
C GLY A 16 12.14 19.77 48.08
N ILE A 17 12.35 18.59 48.71
CA ILE A 17 12.86 17.41 48.02
C ILE A 17 11.69 16.71 47.30
N ALA A 18 10.55 16.58 47.95
CA ALA A 18 9.35 15.97 47.32
C ALA A 18 8.91 16.71 46.06
N TRP A 19 8.89 18.05 46.05
CA TRP A 19 8.56 18.86 44.88
C TRP A 19 9.54 18.64 43.70
N LYS A 20 10.85 18.59 43.96
CA LYS A 20 11.86 18.36 42.93
C LYS A 20 11.74 16.96 42.32
N VAL A 21 11.45 15.94 43.13
CA VAL A 21 11.21 14.56 42.67
C VAL A 21 9.98 14.50 41.79
N THR A 22 8.88 15.17 42.16
CA THR A 22 7.64 15.20 41.37
C THR A 22 7.85 15.90 40.01
N LEU A 23 8.61 17.01 39.98
CA LEU A 23 8.94 17.72 38.73
C LEU A 23 9.74 16.87 37.71
N ILE A 24 10.55 15.96 38.18
CA ILE A 24 11.34 15.05 37.31
C ILE A 24 10.53 13.79 36.98
N LEU A 25 9.78 13.27 37.94
CA LEU A 25 9.08 11.98 37.77
C LEU A 25 7.92 12.10 36.77
N ILE A 26 7.17 13.20 36.77
CA ILE A 26 6.03 13.41 35.86
C ILE A 26 6.48 13.37 34.37
N PRO A 27 7.47 14.18 33.91
CA PRO A 27 7.90 14.13 32.52
C PRO A 27 8.54 12.79 32.14
N VAL A 28 9.20 12.09 33.04
CA VAL A 28 9.76 10.74 32.77
C VAL A 28 8.64 9.72 32.59
N VAL A 29 7.62 9.73 33.44
CA VAL A 29 6.48 8.82 33.35
C VAL A 29 5.64 9.13 32.11
N THR A 30 5.40 10.40 31.78
CA THR A 30 4.67 10.79 30.57
C THR A 30 5.42 10.42 29.31
N LEU A 31 6.74 10.62 29.26
CA LEU A 31 7.57 10.20 28.12
C LEU A 31 7.58 8.66 28.00
N GLY A 32 7.73 7.95 29.11
CA GLY A 32 7.65 6.48 29.13
C GLY A 32 6.31 5.95 28.63
N MET A 33 5.21 6.60 29.05
CA MET A 33 3.85 6.25 28.60
C MET A 33 3.66 6.53 27.09
N LEU A 34 4.13 7.68 26.60
CA LEU A 34 4.08 8.02 25.18
C LEU A 34 4.89 7.03 24.33
N LEU A 35 6.09 6.66 24.77
CA LEU A 35 6.92 5.66 24.08
C LEU A 35 6.27 4.27 24.13
N TRP A 36 5.62 3.91 25.22
CA TRP A 36 4.91 2.63 25.36
C TRP A 36 3.68 2.58 24.46
N VAL A 37 2.83 3.62 24.42
CA VAL A 37 1.68 3.72 23.51
C VAL A 37 2.14 3.64 22.05
N ARG A 38 3.19 4.41 21.69
CA ARG A 38 3.77 4.34 20.34
C ARG A 38 4.29 2.93 20.00
N ASN A 39 4.87 2.25 20.97
CA ASN A 39 5.36 0.88 20.76
C ASN A 39 4.21 -0.13 20.61
N LEU A 40 3.07 0.08 21.30
CA LEU A 40 1.86 -0.72 21.13
C LEU A 40 1.27 -0.54 19.72
N GLU A 41 1.18 0.69 19.21
CA GLU A 41 0.71 0.97 17.85
C GLU A 41 1.63 0.31 16.80
N VAL A 42 2.94 0.45 16.95
CA VAL A 42 3.93 -0.18 16.07
C VAL A 42 3.88 -1.70 16.16
N SER A 43 3.65 -2.29 17.34
CA SER A 43 3.54 -3.75 17.49
C SER A 43 2.22 -4.29 16.94
N ALA A 44 1.11 -3.56 17.07
CA ALA A 44 -0.16 -3.91 16.45
C ALA A 44 -0.08 -3.90 14.91
N LEU A 45 0.66 -2.94 14.34
CA LEU A 45 0.98 -2.91 12.90
C LEU A 45 1.90 -4.06 12.48
N ARG A 46 2.82 -4.50 13.34
CA ARG A 46 3.70 -5.66 13.10
C ARG A 46 2.99 -7.01 13.14
N GLN A 47 1.90 -7.13 13.90
CA GLN A 47 1.13 -8.38 14.04
C GLN A 47 -0.02 -8.51 13.02
N ARG A 48 -0.18 -7.56 12.10
CA ARG A 48 -1.10 -7.73 10.97
C ARG A 48 -0.58 -8.87 10.09
N THR A 49 -1.12 -10.06 10.30
CA THR A 49 -1.04 -11.11 9.28
C THR A 49 -1.87 -10.66 8.10
N VAL A 50 -1.20 -10.32 7.01
CA VAL A 50 -1.91 -9.96 5.76
C VAL A 50 -2.62 -11.23 5.29
N SER A 51 -3.95 -11.19 5.25
CA SER A 51 -4.79 -12.32 4.87
C SER A 51 -4.43 -12.85 3.48
N SER A 52 -4.72 -14.13 3.22
CA SER A 52 -4.63 -14.70 1.87
C SER A 52 -6.05 -14.89 1.33
N TYR A 53 -6.30 -14.34 0.13
CA TYR A 53 -7.60 -14.36 -0.53
C TYR A 53 -7.64 -15.29 -1.75
N GLY A 54 -6.55 -16.00 -2.02
CA GLY A 54 -6.38 -16.91 -3.16
C GLY A 54 -5.14 -16.59 -3.96
N THR A 55 -4.87 -17.41 -4.98
CA THR A 55 -3.69 -17.28 -5.85
C THR A 55 -4.11 -16.81 -7.23
N VAL A 56 -3.37 -15.84 -7.79
CA VAL A 56 -3.56 -15.39 -9.17
C VAL A 56 -3.12 -16.51 -10.11
N PRO A 57 -3.98 -16.99 -11.03
CA PRO A 57 -3.60 -18.02 -11.99
C PRO A 57 -2.53 -17.51 -12.96
N ALA A 58 -1.81 -18.44 -13.56
CA ALA A 58 -0.86 -18.10 -14.62
C ALA A 58 -1.57 -17.40 -15.79
N PHE A 59 -0.96 -16.35 -16.30
CA PHE A 59 -1.45 -15.58 -17.44
C PHE A 59 -0.32 -15.17 -18.36
N GLN A 60 -0.65 -14.89 -19.62
CA GLN A 60 0.24 -14.35 -20.63
C GLN A 60 -0.54 -13.33 -21.46
N LEU A 61 -0.07 -12.09 -21.48
CA LEU A 61 -0.67 -10.94 -22.16
C LEU A 61 0.42 -10.19 -22.92
N THR A 62 0.08 -8.99 -23.42
CA THR A 62 1.02 -8.11 -24.15
C THR A 62 1.14 -6.79 -23.39
N ASN A 63 2.35 -6.32 -23.16
CA ASN A 63 2.55 -5.03 -22.48
C ASN A 63 2.50 -3.84 -23.46
N GLN A 64 2.59 -2.63 -22.92
CA GLN A 64 2.58 -1.37 -23.67
C GLN A 64 3.70 -1.25 -24.73
N ASN A 65 4.72 -2.08 -24.66
CA ASN A 65 5.82 -2.10 -25.64
C ASN A 65 5.60 -3.17 -26.73
N GLY A 66 4.44 -3.82 -26.73
CA GLY A 66 4.14 -4.92 -27.66
C GLY A 66 4.87 -6.22 -27.34
N GLN A 67 5.46 -6.36 -26.14
CA GLN A 67 6.20 -7.54 -25.73
C GLN A 67 5.31 -8.49 -24.92
N PRO A 68 5.53 -9.82 -25.03
CA PRO A 68 4.87 -10.79 -24.15
C PRO A 68 5.20 -10.51 -22.68
N PHE A 69 4.17 -10.47 -21.84
CA PHE A 69 4.30 -10.26 -20.39
C PHE A 69 3.28 -11.12 -19.64
N GLY A 70 3.71 -11.79 -18.60
CA GLY A 70 2.82 -12.65 -17.82
C GLY A 70 3.31 -12.90 -16.40
N SER A 71 2.68 -13.86 -15.74
CA SER A 71 3.01 -14.24 -14.36
C SER A 71 4.47 -14.65 -14.15
N GLY A 72 5.15 -15.12 -15.21
CA GLY A 72 6.58 -15.47 -15.13
C GLY A 72 7.49 -14.29 -14.83
N GLN A 73 7.21 -13.09 -15.36
CA GLN A 73 7.97 -11.87 -15.09
C GLN A 73 7.73 -11.31 -13.68
N LEU A 74 6.63 -11.75 -13.04
CA LEU A 74 6.23 -11.36 -11.69
C LEU A 74 6.62 -12.39 -10.62
N ALA A 75 7.12 -13.55 -11.05
CA ALA A 75 7.53 -14.61 -10.13
C ALA A 75 8.59 -14.12 -9.15
N GLY A 76 8.38 -14.36 -7.86
CA GLY A 76 9.27 -13.91 -6.79
C GLY A 76 9.20 -12.43 -6.43
N LYS A 77 8.35 -11.65 -7.11
CA LYS A 77 8.14 -10.22 -6.83
C LYS A 77 6.84 -9.99 -6.06
N ILE A 78 6.83 -8.93 -5.26
CA ILE A 78 5.59 -8.36 -4.75
C ILE A 78 5.08 -7.40 -5.83
N TRP A 79 3.78 -7.41 -6.09
CA TRP A 79 3.22 -6.55 -7.11
C TRP A 79 1.82 -6.06 -6.76
N ILE A 80 1.45 -4.92 -7.35
CA ILE A 80 0.16 -4.28 -7.13
C ILE A 80 -0.54 -4.18 -8.48
N ALA A 81 -1.77 -4.67 -8.53
CA ALA A 81 -2.58 -4.73 -9.74
C ALA A 81 -3.78 -3.79 -9.67
N ASP A 82 -4.17 -3.23 -10.81
CA ASP A 82 -5.46 -2.59 -11.04
C ASP A 82 -6.04 -2.95 -12.41
N PHE A 83 -7.32 -2.61 -12.61
CA PHE A 83 -8.04 -2.82 -13.87
C PHE A 83 -8.58 -1.48 -14.35
N ILE A 84 -8.13 -1.06 -15.54
CA ILE A 84 -8.44 0.26 -16.12
C ILE A 84 -8.82 0.16 -17.60
N TYR A 85 -9.25 1.26 -18.19
CA TYR A 85 -9.20 1.48 -19.63
C TYR A 85 -8.90 2.96 -19.93
N THR A 86 -8.19 3.23 -21.04
CA THR A 86 -7.57 4.54 -21.28
C THR A 86 -8.57 5.64 -21.58
N THR A 87 -9.75 5.28 -22.07
CA THR A 87 -10.84 6.21 -22.45
C THR A 87 -11.92 6.37 -21.37
N CYS A 88 -11.66 5.89 -20.15
CA CYS A 88 -12.60 5.98 -19.04
C CYS A 88 -12.89 7.43 -18.64
N PRO A 89 -14.14 7.88 -18.67
CA PRO A 89 -14.52 9.22 -18.22
C PRO A 89 -14.73 9.30 -16.70
N GLY A 90 -14.64 8.18 -16.01
CA GLY A 90 -14.98 8.03 -14.60
C GLY A 90 -13.76 7.80 -13.69
N PRO A 91 -13.72 6.70 -12.93
CA PRO A 91 -12.75 6.51 -11.84
C PRO A 91 -11.32 6.15 -12.28
N CYS A 92 -11.08 5.69 -13.54
CA CYS A 92 -9.74 5.26 -13.96
C CYS A 92 -8.66 6.32 -13.80
N PRO A 93 -8.86 7.60 -14.14
CA PRO A 93 -7.83 8.61 -13.91
C PRO A 93 -7.43 8.73 -12.44
N MET A 94 -8.38 8.58 -11.52
CA MET A 94 -8.11 8.59 -10.09
C MET A 94 -7.34 7.33 -9.66
N ILE A 95 -7.77 6.13 -10.11
CA ILE A 95 -7.10 4.86 -9.78
C ILE A 95 -5.66 4.89 -10.30
N SER A 96 -5.47 5.29 -11.56
CA SER A 96 -4.12 5.40 -12.16
C SER A 96 -3.28 6.48 -11.47
N GLY A 97 -3.90 7.58 -11.00
CA GLY A 97 -3.24 8.58 -10.16
C GLY A 97 -2.75 7.97 -8.84
N ARG A 98 -3.59 7.15 -8.18
CA ARG A 98 -3.20 6.41 -6.97
C ARG A 98 -2.06 5.43 -7.23
N MET A 99 -2.08 4.72 -8.36
CA MET A 99 -0.96 3.87 -8.76
C MET A 99 0.32 4.69 -8.99
N SER A 100 0.22 5.87 -9.62
CA SER A 100 1.37 6.76 -9.80
C SER A 100 1.95 7.25 -8.47
N GLU A 101 1.11 7.54 -7.45
CA GLU A 101 1.56 7.92 -6.11
C GLU A 101 2.40 6.83 -5.42
N LEU A 102 2.25 5.55 -5.79
CA LEU A 102 3.02 4.45 -5.23
C LEU A 102 4.46 4.38 -5.76
N GLN A 103 4.75 4.93 -6.94
CA GLN A 103 6.08 4.82 -7.56
C GLN A 103 7.20 5.36 -6.66
N LYS A 104 7.00 6.58 -6.13
CA LYS A 104 8.01 7.27 -5.32
C LYS A 104 8.31 6.57 -3.98
N PRO A 105 7.31 6.19 -3.15
CA PRO A 105 7.56 5.45 -1.92
C PRO A 105 8.20 4.08 -2.14
N LEU A 106 7.96 3.44 -3.29
CA LEU A 106 8.44 2.11 -3.61
C LEU A 106 9.69 2.09 -4.51
N GLU A 107 10.28 3.24 -4.84
CA GLU A 107 11.41 3.36 -5.79
C GLU A 107 12.62 2.49 -5.45
N LYS A 108 12.85 2.24 -4.14
CA LYS A 108 13.98 1.44 -3.64
C LYS A 108 13.64 -0.03 -3.36
N SER A 109 12.47 -0.47 -3.80
CA SER A 109 11.99 -1.84 -3.61
C SER A 109 11.89 -2.59 -4.95
N ASP A 110 11.70 -3.90 -4.89
CA ASP A 110 11.43 -4.77 -6.04
C ASP A 110 9.92 -4.90 -6.36
N VAL A 111 9.09 -4.02 -5.78
CA VAL A 111 7.65 -4.01 -6.03
C VAL A 111 7.36 -3.58 -7.46
N HIS A 112 6.50 -4.34 -8.12
CA HIS A 112 6.07 -4.11 -9.50
C HIS A 112 4.63 -3.59 -9.54
N LEU A 113 4.32 -2.70 -10.47
CA LEU A 113 2.96 -2.21 -10.71
C LEU A 113 2.45 -2.78 -12.02
N VAL A 114 1.19 -3.21 -12.07
CA VAL A 114 0.59 -3.82 -13.26
C VAL A 114 -0.84 -3.33 -13.44
N SER A 115 -1.10 -2.65 -14.55
CA SER A 115 -2.43 -2.20 -14.93
C SER A 115 -2.97 -3.05 -16.09
N PHE A 116 -4.11 -3.71 -15.88
CA PHE A 116 -4.78 -4.53 -16.88
C PHE A 116 -5.85 -3.70 -17.59
N SER A 117 -5.79 -3.62 -18.92
CA SER A 117 -6.86 -2.98 -19.68
C SER A 117 -8.08 -3.88 -19.81
N VAL A 118 -9.26 -3.35 -19.52
CA VAL A 118 -10.55 -4.04 -19.71
C VAL A 118 -11.22 -3.71 -21.06
N ASP A 119 -10.65 -2.81 -21.85
CA ASP A 119 -11.11 -2.48 -23.22
C ASP A 119 -10.00 -2.70 -24.27
N PRO A 120 -9.54 -3.95 -24.45
CA PRO A 120 -8.41 -4.24 -25.34
C PRO A 120 -8.65 -3.89 -26.81
N GLU A 121 -9.88 -3.67 -27.22
CA GLU A 121 -10.22 -3.24 -28.58
C GLU A 121 -9.73 -1.81 -28.85
N LYS A 122 -9.78 -0.93 -27.85
CA LYS A 122 -9.28 0.44 -27.92
C LYS A 122 -7.87 0.56 -27.35
N ASP A 123 -7.57 -0.16 -26.31
CA ASP A 123 -6.30 -0.10 -25.58
C ASP A 123 -5.23 -1.00 -26.22
N THR A 124 -4.85 -0.63 -27.46
CA THR A 124 -3.69 -1.23 -28.12
C THR A 124 -2.40 -0.96 -27.35
N PRO A 125 -1.31 -1.72 -27.57
CA PRO A 125 -0.01 -1.42 -26.94
C PRO A 125 0.41 0.06 -27.13
N ALA A 126 0.20 0.64 -28.31
CA ALA A 126 0.52 2.05 -28.57
C ALA A 126 -0.34 3.02 -27.74
N ALA A 127 -1.64 2.74 -27.57
CA ALA A 127 -2.52 3.54 -26.71
C ALA A 127 -2.08 3.47 -25.25
N LEU A 128 -1.76 2.25 -24.76
CA LEU A 128 -1.24 2.03 -23.42
C LEU A 128 0.13 2.70 -23.19
N CYS A 129 1.00 2.69 -24.18
CA CYS A 129 2.29 3.40 -24.11
C CYS A 129 2.08 4.91 -23.92
N GLY A 130 1.15 5.51 -24.72
CA GLY A 130 0.79 6.91 -24.56
C GLY A 130 0.16 7.24 -23.20
N TYR A 131 -0.64 6.31 -22.66
CA TYR A 131 -1.25 6.45 -21.33
C TYR A 131 -0.20 6.35 -20.22
N ALA A 132 0.69 5.36 -20.29
CA ALA A 132 1.83 5.21 -19.38
C ALA A 132 2.71 6.46 -19.33
N GLY A 133 2.98 7.08 -20.50
CA GLY A 133 3.72 8.33 -20.59
C GLY A 133 3.05 9.49 -19.87
N LYS A 134 1.73 9.63 -19.95
CA LYS A 134 0.97 10.67 -19.22
C LYS A 134 1.05 10.51 -17.71
N LEU A 135 1.15 9.26 -17.23
CA LEU A 135 1.26 8.91 -15.82
C LEU A 135 2.71 8.92 -15.31
N GLN A 136 3.68 9.19 -16.20
CA GLN A 136 5.11 9.09 -15.90
C GLN A 136 5.47 7.72 -15.30
N ALA A 137 4.89 6.66 -15.89
CA ALA A 137 5.12 5.31 -15.47
C ALA A 137 6.59 4.93 -15.67
N GLU A 138 7.25 4.44 -14.61
CA GLU A 138 8.65 4.06 -14.62
C GLU A 138 8.85 2.78 -15.46
N PRO A 139 9.63 2.82 -16.53
CA PRO A 139 9.87 1.65 -17.39
C PRO A 139 10.46 0.48 -16.60
N GLY A 140 9.91 -0.73 -16.83
CA GLY A 140 10.36 -1.94 -16.16
C GLY A 140 9.88 -2.10 -14.72
N ARG A 141 9.10 -1.13 -14.21
CA ARG A 141 8.48 -1.19 -12.88
C ARG A 141 6.97 -1.06 -12.90
N TRP A 142 6.42 -0.44 -13.94
CA TRP A 142 4.99 -0.36 -14.15
C TRP A 142 4.65 -0.76 -15.57
N ASP A 143 3.98 -1.91 -15.72
CA ASP A 143 3.53 -2.43 -17.01
C ASP A 143 2.01 -2.30 -17.16
N PHE A 144 1.60 -1.95 -18.37
CA PHE A 144 0.20 -1.86 -18.79
C PHE A 144 -0.07 -2.99 -19.77
N LEU A 145 -1.04 -3.84 -19.45
CA LEU A 145 -1.26 -5.08 -20.17
C LEU A 145 -2.57 -5.06 -20.95
N THR A 146 -2.52 -5.57 -22.16
CA THR A 146 -3.65 -5.81 -23.04
C THR A 146 -3.56 -7.20 -23.66
N GLY A 147 -4.64 -7.68 -24.26
CA GLY A 147 -4.68 -9.00 -24.90
C GLY A 147 -6.09 -9.45 -25.20
N PRO A 148 -6.33 -10.75 -25.39
CA PRO A 148 -7.68 -11.25 -25.66
C PRO A 148 -8.64 -10.87 -24.51
N LYS A 149 -9.76 -10.24 -24.84
CA LYS A 149 -10.76 -9.75 -23.87
C LYS A 149 -11.23 -10.87 -22.93
N SER A 150 -11.49 -12.06 -23.49
CA SER A 150 -11.90 -13.23 -22.69
C SER A 150 -10.84 -13.66 -21.66
N ALA A 151 -9.55 -13.54 -22.00
CA ALA A 151 -8.46 -13.87 -21.07
C ALA A 151 -8.39 -12.86 -19.92
N ILE A 152 -8.52 -11.56 -20.22
CA ILE A 152 -8.49 -10.48 -19.22
C ILE A 152 -9.69 -10.61 -18.27
N TYR A 153 -10.88 -10.84 -18.80
CA TYR A 153 -12.10 -10.97 -17.98
C TYR A 153 -12.08 -12.24 -17.11
N LYS A 154 -11.62 -13.37 -17.68
CA LYS A 154 -11.39 -14.58 -16.89
C LYS A 154 -10.38 -14.34 -15.76
N LEU A 155 -9.28 -13.66 -16.05
CA LEU A 155 -8.25 -13.33 -15.06
C LEU A 155 -8.83 -12.43 -13.96
N SER A 156 -9.60 -11.40 -14.30
CA SER A 156 -10.25 -10.52 -13.34
C SER A 156 -11.23 -11.28 -12.45
N HIS A 157 -12.14 -12.07 -13.03
CA HIS A 157 -13.18 -12.76 -12.30
C HIS A 157 -12.64 -13.96 -11.51
N ASP A 158 -11.94 -14.90 -12.18
CA ASP A 158 -11.50 -16.15 -11.57
C ASP A 158 -10.22 -15.96 -10.75
N GLY A 159 -9.32 -15.10 -11.24
CA GLY A 159 -8.03 -14.82 -10.60
C GLY A 159 -8.15 -13.80 -9.47
N PHE A 160 -8.55 -12.61 -9.81
CA PHE A 160 -8.58 -11.48 -8.86
C PHE A 160 -9.88 -11.37 -8.07
N LYS A 161 -10.90 -12.16 -8.36
CA LYS A 161 -12.23 -12.09 -7.71
C LYS A 161 -12.86 -10.69 -7.78
N LEU A 162 -12.60 -9.97 -8.88
CA LEU A 162 -13.12 -8.65 -9.13
C LEU A 162 -14.27 -8.70 -10.15
N ALA A 163 -15.29 -7.88 -9.92
CA ALA A 163 -16.36 -7.71 -10.87
C ALA A 163 -15.89 -6.82 -12.03
N VAL A 164 -15.52 -7.45 -13.12
CA VAL A 164 -15.34 -6.82 -14.44
C VAL A 164 -16.26 -7.54 -15.39
N SER A 165 -17.12 -6.82 -16.09
CA SER A 165 -18.09 -7.44 -17.00
C SER A 165 -18.22 -6.66 -18.30
N ASP A 166 -18.60 -7.37 -19.38
CA ASP A 166 -19.08 -6.78 -20.63
C ASP A 166 -20.42 -6.05 -20.48
N GLY A 167 -21.07 -6.22 -19.31
CA GLY A 167 -22.25 -5.44 -18.98
C GLY A 167 -21.87 -3.98 -18.98
N SER A 168 -22.37 -3.23 -19.96
CA SER A 168 -22.28 -1.80 -19.94
C SER A 168 -22.98 -1.27 -18.70
N ASP A 169 -22.36 -0.31 -18.02
CA ASP A 169 -23.07 0.56 -17.11
C ASP A 169 -24.22 1.27 -17.86
N ALA A 170 -24.97 2.12 -17.15
CA ALA A 170 -26.06 2.90 -17.77
C ALA A 170 -25.62 3.76 -18.99
N GLN A 171 -24.31 3.93 -19.19
CA GLN A 171 -23.68 4.69 -20.26
C GLN A 171 -23.07 3.82 -21.37
N GLY A 172 -23.19 2.49 -21.29
CA GLY A 172 -22.60 1.57 -22.27
C GLY A 172 -21.09 1.35 -22.12
N LEU A 173 -20.53 1.67 -20.97
CA LEU A 173 -19.10 1.57 -20.68
C LEU A 173 -18.75 0.25 -19.94
N PRO A 174 -17.54 -0.30 -20.14
CA PRO A 174 -17.12 -1.49 -19.40
C PRO A 174 -17.20 -1.27 -17.88
N VAL A 175 -17.82 -2.20 -17.16
CA VAL A 175 -17.80 -2.19 -15.69
C VAL A 175 -16.45 -2.69 -15.21
N HIS A 176 -15.78 -1.91 -14.40
CA HIS A 176 -14.49 -2.26 -13.80
C HIS A 176 -14.45 -1.94 -12.31
N SER A 177 -13.56 -2.63 -11.59
CA SER A 177 -13.37 -2.45 -10.16
C SER A 177 -12.56 -1.19 -9.86
N THR A 178 -12.89 -0.49 -8.77
CA THR A 178 -12.06 0.61 -8.23
C THR A 178 -10.92 0.12 -7.34
N ARG A 179 -10.72 -1.20 -7.25
CA ARG A 179 -9.78 -1.80 -6.31
C ARG A 179 -8.39 -2.00 -6.89
N MET A 180 -7.39 -1.62 -6.11
CA MET A 180 -6.02 -2.06 -6.24
C MET A 180 -5.83 -3.36 -5.45
N VAL A 181 -5.03 -4.30 -5.98
CA VAL A 181 -4.84 -5.64 -5.40
C VAL A 181 -3.36 -5.86 -5.12
N LEU A 182 -3.04 -6.15 -3.87
CA LEU A 182 -1.67 -6.50 -3.45
C LEU A 182 -1.45 -8.01 -3.59
N VAL A 183 -0.39 -8.39 -4.29
CA VAL A 183 -0.01 -9.78 -4.53
C VAL A 183 1.42 -10.01 -4.04
N ASP A 184 1.65 -11.12 -3.35
CA ASP A 184 2.97 -11.46 -2.80
C ASP A 184 3.86 -12.22 -3.81
N ARG A 185 5.07 -12.58 -3.36
CA ARG A 185 6.09 -13.30 -4.14
C ARG A 185 5.65 -14.68 -4.62
N HIS A 186 4.63 -15.26 -4.01
CA HIS A 186 4.06 -16.57 -4.35
C HIS A 186 2.82 -16.45 -5.24
N GLY A 187 2.48 -15.24 -5.68
CA GLY A 187 1.28 -14.96 -6.47
C GLY A 187 -0.01 -15.00 -5.64
N GLN A 188 0.07 -14.95 -4.30
CA GLN A 188 -1.11 -14.92 -3.44
C GLN A 188 -1.62 -13.50 -3.26
N ILE A 189 -2.93 -13.33 -3.39
CA ILE A 189 -3.61 -12.06 -3.12
C ILE A 189 -3.61 -11.84 -1.61
N ARG A 190 -3.04 -10.72 -1.19
CA ARG A 190 -2.86 -10.36 0.21
C ARG A 190 -3.79 -9.23 0.66
N GLY A 191 -4.37 -8.49 -0.25
CA GLY A 191 -5.32 -7.43 0.08
C GLY A 191 -5.98 -6.77 -1.12
N TYR A 192 -7.14 -6.18 -0.84
CA TYR A 192 -7.89 -5.34 -1.77
C TYR A 192 -8.04 -3.95 -1.16
N TYR A 193 -7.74 -2.92 -1.95
CA TYR A 193 -7.68 -1.53 -1.49
C TYR A 193 -8.51 -0.66 -2.44
N ASP A 194 -9.59 -0.10 -1.95
CA ASP A 194 -10.45 0.76 -2.76
C ASP A 194 -9.77 2.11 -3.01
N ALA A 195 -9.48 2.43 -4.26
CA ALA A 195 -8.80 3.67 -4.64
C ALA A 195 -9.61 4.93 -4.30
N THR A 196 -10.90 4.82 -4.05
CA THR A 196 -11.78 5.94 -3.66
C THR A 196 -11.60 6.35 -2.20
N GLU A 197 -11.06 5.47 -1.35
CA GLU A 197 -10.86 5.76 0.07
C GLU A 197 -9.60 6.64 0.29
N PRO A 198 -9.66 7.69 1.13
CA PRO A 198 -8.54 8.60 1.35
C PRO A 198 -7.28 7.91 1.91
N GLU A 199 -7.45 6.89 2.77
CA GLU A 199 -6.34 6.22 3.46
C GLU A 199 -5.76 5.03 2.68
N THR A 200 -6.27 4.75 1.49
CA THR A 200 -5.90 3.56 0.70
C THR A 200 -4.41 3.45 0.49
N ILE A 201 -3.74 4.51 0.06
CA ILE A 201 -2.30 4.50 -0.21
C ILE A 201 -1.51 4.19 1.07
N THR A 202 -1.88 4.79 2.19
CA THR A 202 -1.22 4.55 3.48
C THR A 202 -1.34 3.09 3.93
N LYS A 203 -2.56 2.52 3.82
CA LYS A 203 -2.81 1.11 4.18
C LYS A 203 -2.06 0.16 3.23
N LEU A 204 -2.14 0.39 1.93
CA LEU A 204 -1.47 -0.41 0.92
C LEU A 204 0.05 -0.40 1.09
N LEU A 205 0.65 0.77 1.32
CA LEU A 205 2.09 0.89 1.59
C LEU A 205 2.50 0.20 2.90
N ALA A 206 1.69 0.28 3.95
CA ALA A 206 1.96 -0.40 5.21
C ALA A 206 2.00 -1.93 5.03
N ASP A 207 1.02 -2.50 4.32
CA ASP A 207 0.93 -3.93 4.06
C ASP A 207 2.01 -4.40 3.06
N THR A 208 2.32 -3.59 2.04
CA THR A 208 3.43 -3.84 1.10
C THR A 208 4.77 -3.88 1.84
N ASN A 209 5.03 -2.91 2.72
CA ASN A 209 6.24 -2.88 3.54
C ASN A 209 6.31 -4.05 4.54
N HIS A 210 5.18 -4.57 4.98
CA HIS A 210 5.14 -5.79 5.78
C HIS A 210 5.61 -7.00 4.95
N LEU A 211 5.06 -7.19 3.74
CA LEU A 211 5.46 -8.27 2.82
C LEU A 211 6.94 -8.19 2.40
N LEU A 212 7.48 -6.97 2.23
CA LEU A 212 8.89 -6.77 1.91
C LEU A 212 9.84 -7.26 3.02
N ARG A 213 9.36 -7.28 4.29
CA ARG A 213 10.11 -7.77 5.45
C ARG A 213 9.90 -9.26 5.72
N GLU A 214 8.84 -9.88 5.18
CA GLU A 214 8.66 -11.32 5.23
C GLU A 214 9.78 -11.96 4.41
N GLN A 215 10.63 -12.78 5.06
CA GLN A 215 11.65 -13.54 4.34
C GLN A 215 10.97 -14.59 3.46
N PRO A 216 11.43 -14.82 2.23
CA PRO A 216 10.95 -15.94 1.43
C PRO A 216 11.27 -17.23 2.19
N LYS A 217 10.22 -18.00 2.48
CA LYS A 217 10.34 -19.35 3.06
C LYS A 217 10.83 -20.33 2.01
#